data_2f755a55975372a424b83833cf68ad1d
#
_entry.id   2f755a55975372a424b83833cf68ad1d
#
_cell.length_a   1.000
_cell.length_b   1.000
_cell.length_c   1.000
_cell.angle_alpha   90.00
_cell.angle_beta   90.00
_cell.angle_gamma   90.00
#
_symmetry.space_group_name_H-M   'P 1'
#
loop_
_entity.id
_entity.type
_entity.pdbx_description
1 polymer ?
#
loop_
_entity_poly.entity_id
_entity_poly.type
_entity_poly.pdbx_seq_one_letter_code
_entity_poly.pdbx_strand_id
1 'polypeptide(L)' 'DRARPVSEGGMRGEIQQKWGNFSAQEIAVLKDNDDLVAQIQTKYSRDKSQAQRDVNAFAKGRQL' A
#
# COMPACT_ATOMS: atom_id res chain seq x y z
N ASP A 1 12.61 13.23 -17.01
CA ASP A 1 12.70 13.07 -16.72
C ASP A 1 12.80 12.67 -15.98
N ARG A 2 12.93 12.60 -15.66
CA ARG A 2 12.98 12.32 -14.86
C ARG A 2 12.65 12.74 -13.90
N ALA A 3 12.41 13.17 -13.85
CA ALA A 3 12.32 13.74 -12.62
C ALA A 3 11.01 13.63 -11.99
N ARG A 4 10.44 12.61 -12.12
CA ARG A 4 9.20 12.35 -11.50
C ARG A 4 9.36 12.31 -10.00
N PRO A 5 8.44 12.91 -9.23
CA PRO A 5 8.55 12.87 -7.78
C PRO A 5 8.57 11.44 -7.26
N VAL A 6 9.57 11.18 -6.47
CA VAL A 6 9.72 9.83 -5.95
C VAL A 6 8.56 9.47 -5.04
N SER A 7 8.08 10.43 -4.28
CA SER A 7 7.01 10.14 -3.33
C SER A 7 5.74 9.68 -4.04
N GLU A 8 5.49 10.20 -5.21
CA GLU A 8 4.31 9.76 -5.96
C GLU A 8 4.53 8.45 -6.66
N GLY A 9 5.75 8.26 -7.16
CA GLY A 9 6.06 7.05 -7.85
C GLY A 9 6.58 5.95 -6.96
N GLY A 10 6.68 6.22 -5.65
CA GLY A 10 7.24 5.26 -4.71
C GLY A 10 6.25 4.23 -4.26
N MET A 11 6.16 4.03 -2.94
CA MET A 11 5.32 2.98 -2.41
C MET A 11 3.86 3.11 -2.78
N ARG A 12 3.36 4.34 -2.83
CA ARG A 12 1.95 4.53 -3.15
C ARG A 12 1.64 4.09 -4.58
N GLY A 13 2.51 4.39 -5.51
CA GLY A 13 2.35 3.91 -6.86
C GLY A 13 2.43 2.40 -6.96
N GLU A 14 3.36 1.82 -6.21
CA GLU A 14 3.50 0.37 -6.18
C GLU A 14 2.27 -0.30 -5.58
N ILE A 15 1.69 0.31 -4.55
CA ILE A 15 0.49 -0.22 -3.95
C ILE A 15 -0.63 -0.29 -4.98
N GLN A 16 -0.78 0.76 -5.75
CA GLN A 16 -1.84 0.79 -6.75
C GLN A 16 -1.63 -0.29 -7.80
N GLN A 17 -0.40 -0.55 -8.16
CA GLN A 17 -0.12 -1.58 -9.14
C GLN A 17 -0.28 -2.98 -8.58
N LYS A 18 0.13 -3.17 -7.33
CA LYS A 18 0.05 -4.50 -6.73
C LYS A 18 -1.37 -4.84 -6.33
N TRP A 19 -2.09 -3.89 -5.79
CA TRP A 19 -3.46 -4.10 -5.34
C TRP A 19 -4.37 -3.19 -6.15
N GLY A 20 -4.89 -3.72 -7.23
CA GLY A 20 -5.67 -2.93 -8.15
C GLY A 20 -7.01 -2.44 -7.60
N ASN A 21 -7.42 -2.96 -6.46
CA ASN A 21 -8.68 -2.51 -5.86
C ASN A 21 -8.56 -1.17 -5.15
N PHE A 22 -7.36 -0.67 -5.00
CA PHE A 22 -7.18 0.63 -4.38
C PHE A 22 -7.32 1.73 -5.41
N SER A 23 -8.09 2.75 -5.06
CA SER A 23 -8.13 3.96 -5.86
C SER A 23 -7.03 4.90 -5.37
N ALA A 24 -6.71 5.89 -6.20
CA ALA A 24 -5.71 6.86 -5.80
C ALA A 24 -6.11 7.58 -4.52
N GLN A 25 -7.39 7.83 -4.37
CA GLN A 25 -7.90 8.50 -3.19
C GLN A 25 -7.70 7.66 -1.93
N GLU A 26 -7.97 6.39 -2.04
CA GLU A 26 -7.79 5.49 -0.89
C GLU A 26 -6.32 5.40 -0.50
N ILE A 27 -5.46 5.35 -1.48
CA ILE A 27 -4.03 5.32 -1.19
C ILE A 27 -3.57 6.62 -0.55
N ALA A 28 -4.13 7.73 -1.00
CA ALA A 28 -3.72 9.03 -0.48
C ALA A 28 -4.05 9.21 0.99
N VAL A 29 -5.07 8.53 1.49
CA VAL A 29 -5.44 8.67 2.90
C VAL A 29 -4.68 7.70 3.80
N LEU A 30 -3.90 6.82 3.23
CA LEU A 30 -3.08 5.91 4.04
C LEU A 30 -1.99 6.69 4.75
N LYS A 31 -1.87 6.47 6.05
CA LYS A 31 -0.84 7.15 6.83
C LYS A 31 0.43 6.35 6.92
N ASP A 32 0.29 5.04 7.11
CA ASP A 32 1.45 4.18 7.29
C ASP A 32 1.07 2.77 6.89
N ASN A 33 2.00 1.86 7.15
CA ASN A 33 1.79 0.48 6.74
C ASN A 33 0.66 -0.19 7.51
N ASP A 34 0.39 0.24 8.74
CA ASP A 34 -0.73 -0.31 9.50
C ASP A 34 -2.06 0.01 8.83
N ASP A 35 -2.19 1.23 8.33
CA ASP A 35 -3.39 1.59 7.60
C ASP A 35 -3.56 0.73 6.37
N LEU A 36 -2.46 0.45 5.69
CA LEU A 36 -2.51 -0.40 4.52
C LEU A 36 -2.99 -1.81 4.88
N VAL A 37 -2.48 -2.34 6.00
CA VAL A 37 -2.92 -3.65 6.45
C VAL A 37 -4.43 -3.66 6.70
N ALA A 38 -4.94 -2.62 7.36
CA ALA A 38 -6.37 -2.54 7.64
C ALA A 38 -7.19 -2.49 6.37
N GLN A 39 -6.73 -1.75 5.39
CA GLN A 39 -7.45 -1.66 4.12
C GLN A 39 -7.46 -3.00 3.40
N ILE A 40 -6.35 -3.70 3.43
CA ILE A 40 -6.29 -5.00 2.78
C ILE A 40 -7.25 -5.98 3.45
N GLN A 41 -7.32 -5.96 4.77
CA GLN A 41 -8.28 -6.81 5.47
C GLN A 41 -9.70 -6.59 4.96
N THR A 42 -10.07 -5.33 4.80
CA THR A 42 -11.41 -4.99 4.37
C THR A 42 -11.64 -5.30 2.90
N LYS A 43 -10.70 -4.89 2.06
CA LYS A 43 -10.91 -4.99 0.62
C LYS A 43 -10.81 -6.42 0.10
N TYR A 44 -9.94 -7.20 0.69
CA TYR A 44 -9.68 -8.53 0.20
C TYR A 44 -10.14 -9.62 1.16
N SER A 45 -10.82 -9.23 2.21
CA SER A 45 -11.36 -10.17 3.20
C SER A 45 -10.28 -11.08 3.76
N ARG A 46 -9.11 -10.54 4.00
CA ARG A 46 -8.02 -11.31 4.57
C ARG A 46 -7.95 -11.09 6.06
N ASP A 47 -7.46 -12.08 6.78
CA ASP A 47 -7.24 -11.86 8.21
C ASP A 47 -5.99 -11.00 8.40
N LYS A 48 -5.83 -10.51 9.62
CA LYS A 48 -4.79 -9.55 9.89
C LYS A 48 -3.40 -10.15 9.64
N SER A 49 -3.20 -11.40 10.03
CA SER A 49 -1.91 -12.03 9.86
C SER A 49 -1.52 -12.10 8.39
N GLN A 50 -2.45 -12.48 7.55
CA GLN A 50 -2.18 -12.58 6.12
C GLN A 50 -1.94 -11.21 5.51
N ALA A 51 -2.78 -10.24 5.88
CA ALA A 51 -2.62 -8.90 5.35
C ALA A 51 -1.28 -8.31 5.77
N GLN A 52 -0.91 -8.54 7.02
CA GLN A 52 0.35 -8.02 7.52
C GLN A 52 1.54 -8.65 6.79
N ARG A 53 1.48 -9.94 6.52
CA ARG A 53 2.54 -10.58 5.76
C ARG A 53 2.65 -10.02 4.36
N ASP A 54 1.50 -9.81 3.74
CA ASP A 54 1.50 -9.26 2.39
C ASP A 54 2.14 -7.88 2.36
N VAL A 55 1.77 -7.04 3.34
CA VAL A 55 2.33 -5.71 3.40
C VAL A 55 3.82 -5.76 3.74
N ASN A 56 4.20 -6.60 4.68
CA ASN A 56 5.60 -6.70 5.04
C ASN A 56 6.46 -7.17 3.88
N ALA A 57 5.98 -8.15 3.15
CA ALA A 57 6.71 -8.64 1.99
C ALA A 57 6.82 -7.58 0.91
N PHE A 58 5.77 -6.78 0.76
CA PHE A 58 5.78 -5.70 -0.21
C PHE A 58 6.69 -4.56 0.22
N ALA A 59 6.54 -4.13 1.46
CA ALA A 59 7.24 -2.94 1.94
C ALA A 59 8.72 -3.22 2.22
N LYS A 60 9.03 -4.38 2.77
CA LYS A 60 10.40 -4.75 3.10
C LYS A 60 11.10 -3.71 3.95
N GLY A 61 10.38 -3.24 4.96
CA GLY A 61 10.94 -2.26 5.88
C GLY A 61 10.71 -0.83 5.49
N ARG A 62 10.07 -0.57 4.35
CA ARG A 62 9.76 0.80 3.96
C ARG A 62 8.46 1.24 4.60
N GLN A 63 8.30 2.55 4.69
CA GLN A 63 7.09 3.15 5.23
C GLN A 63 6.43 4.03 4.17
N LEU A 64 5.12 4.13 4.28
CA LEU A 64 4.37 4.99 3.37
C LEU A 64 4.73 6.47 3.53
#